data_fa8af3e71187f194e66d2611aac04f4d
#
_entry.id   fa8af3e71187f194e66d2611aac04f4d
#
_cell.length_a   1.000
_cell.length_b   1.000
_cell.length_c   1.000
_cell.angle_alpha   90.00
_cell.angle_beta   90.00
_cell.angle_gamma   90.00
#
_symmetry.space_group_name_H-M   'P 1'
#
loop_
_entity.id
_entity.type
_entity.pdbx_description
1 polymer ?
#
loop_
_entity_poly.entity_id
_entity_poly.type
_entity_poly.pdbx_seq_one_letter_code
_entity_poly.pdbx_strand_id
1 'polypeptide(L)'
;ITRNKTRSLLTAFGVFWGIFMLVVLIGGAQGLREEMKSNFEGFATNSGFVASQNTSEAYKGFRKGRWWDLELADLDRVAAIEGVALTTPSISRWGQTAVYDENKYESVIKGIYPEYLQIEEQDMTYGRFINNVDIHESRKVCVIGKRVYESLFQEGEDPCGKYIQVNGIYYQVVGMSSSEGNISLNGQGTESIYIPFTTMQKAYNVGNTIDILCFVMKPGYKVSSIEETIGRVIKEAHYIHPDDKQAVILIDAEELFSMVDNLFIGISILTWMVGLGTLLAGAIGVSNIMMVTVKERTTEIGIRRAIG
;
A
#
# COMPACT_ATOMS: atom_id res chain seq x y z
N ILE A 1 -30.15 -27.66 37.99
CA ILE A 1 -28.81 -27.00 37.87
C ILE A 1 -27.88 -27.44 39.03
N THR A 2 -28.38 -27.70 40.23
CA THR A 2 -27.55 -28.02 41.39
C THR A 2 -26.98 -29.44 41.43
N ARG A 3 -27.58 -30.41 40.71
CA ARG A 3 -27.20 -31.83 40.79
C ARG A 3 -26.12 -32.27 39.78
N ASN A 4 -25.88 -31.51 38.72
CA ASN A 4 -24.85 -31.78 37.71
C ASN A 4 -24.04 -30.51 37.40
N LYS A 5 -23.42 -29.87 38.41
CA LYS A 5 -22.68 -28.61 38.29
C LYS A 5 -21.58 -28.68 37.25
N THR A 6 -20.85 -29.78 37.17
CA THR A 6 -19.72 -29.95 36.23
C THR A 6 -20.18 -29.92 34.75
N ARG A 7 -21.33 -30.59 34.42
CA ARG A 7 -21.85 -30.62 33.05
C ARG A 7 -22.35 -29.26 32.61
N SER A 8 -23.06 -28.52 33.49
CA SER A 8 -23.54 -27.16 33.22
C SER A 8 -22.38 -26.17 33.05
N LEU A 9 -21.34 -26.31 33.88
CA LEU A 9 -20.14 -25.47 33.82
C LEU A 9 -19.37 -25.74 32.52
N LEU A 10 -19.21 -27.00 32.12
CA LEU A 10 -18.52 -27.35 30.87
C LEU A 10 -19.23 -26.80 29.62
N THR A 11 -20.55 -26.86 29.61
CA THR A 11 -21.35 -26.32 28.48
C THR A 11 -21.32 -24.80 28.46
N ALA A 12 -21.47 -24.15 29.62
CA ALA A 12 -21.33 -22.69 29.72
C ALA A 12 -19.94 -22.20 29.29
N PHE A 13 -18.89 -22.93 29.70
CA PHE A 13 -17.51 -22.63 29.26
C PHE A 13 -17.33 -22.79 27.75
N GLY A 14 -17.89 -23.86 27.16
CA GLY A 14 -17.82 -24.07 25.69
C GLY A 14 -18.50 -22.96 24.89
N VAL A 15 -19.70 -22.53 25.34
CA VAL A 15 -20.43 -21.41 24.70
C VAL A 15 -19.64 -20.08 24.89
N PHE A 16 -19.20 -19.81 26.12
CA PHE A 16 -18.37 -18.62 26.42
C PHE A 16 -17.14 -18.60 25.55
N TRP A 17 -16.39 -19.71 25.49
CA TRP A 17 -15.16 -19.81 24.70
C TRP A 17 -15.42 -19.60 23.20
N GLY A 18 -16.51 -20.18 22.68
CA GLY A 18 -16.91 -20.01 21.29
C GLY A 18 -17.22 -18.55 20.94
N ILE A 19 -18.00 -17.86 21.79
CA ILE A 19 -18.32 -16.43 21.61
C ILE A 19 -17.06 -15.58 21.76
N PHE A 20 -16.24 -15.85 22.77
CA PHE A 20 -14.98 -15.15 23.00
C PHE A 20 -14.05 -15.22 21.77
N MET A 21 -13.83 -16.44 21.25
CA MET A 21 -13.00 -16.63 20.06
C MET A 21 -13.58 -15.95 18.83
N LEU A 22 -14.92 -15.98 18.65
CA LEU A 22 -15.58 -15.28 17.56
C LEU A 22 -15.31 -13.76 17.62
N VAL A 23 -15.47 -13.15 18.79
CA VAL A 23 -15.24 -11.71 19.00
C VAL A 23 -13.78 -11.36 18.75
N VAL A 24 -12.84 -12.18 19.23
CA VAL A 24 -11.40 -11.97 19.02
C VAL A 24 -11.05 -12.07 17.54
N LEU A 25 -11.60 -13.07 16.83
CA LEU A 25 -11.35 -13.23 15.39
C LEU A 25 -11.91 -12.08 14.55
N ILE A 26 -13.15 -11.64 14.84
CA ILE A 26 -13.77 -10.53 14.12
C ILE A 26 -13.00 -9.23 14.40
N GLY A 27 -12.74 -8.94 15.68
CA GLY A 27 -12.02 -7.72 16.08
C GLY A 27 -10.60 -7.69 15.52
N GLY A 28 -9.89 -8.81 15.60
CA GLY A 28 -8.53 -8.92 15.03
C GLY A 28 -8.50 -8.76 13.51
N ALA A 29 -9.45 -9.39 12.79
CA ALA A 29 -9.56 -9.26 11.34
C ALA A 29 -9.91 -7.82 10.92
N GLN A 30 -10.81 -7.15 11.65
CA GLN A 30 -11.15 -5.75 11.39
C GLN A 30 -9.99 -4.81 11.67
N GLY A 31 -9.31 -4.97 12.82
CA GLY A 31 -8.15 -4.15 13.16
C GLY A 31 -7.02 -4.29 12.14
N LEU A 32 -6.73 -5.52 11.69
CA LEU A 32 -5.75 -5.76 10.64
C LEU A 32 -6.17 -5.13 9.28
N ARG A 33 -7.46 -5.21 8.95
CA ARG A 33 -8.00 -4.58 7.74
C ARG A 33 -7.87 -3.07 7.76
N GLU A 34 -8.17 -2.43 8.90
CA GLU A 34 -8.04 -0.99 9.06
C GLU A 34 -6.58 -0.55 8.97
N GLU A 35 -5.67 -1.27 9.63
CA GLU A 35 -4.24 -1.04 9.54
C GLU A 35 -3.71 -1.20 8.11
N MET A 36 -4.15 -2.24 7.39
CA MET A 36 -3.76 -2.38 5.98
C MET A 36 -4.33 -1.26 5.11
N LYS A 37 -5.58 -0.82 5.35
CA LYS A 37 -6.16 0.31 4.62
C LYS A 37 -5.40 1.61 4.88
N SER A 38 -5.01 1.89 6.12
CA SER A 38 -4.26 3.10 6.45
C SER A 38 -2.88 3.13 5.77
N ASN A 39 -2.27 1.96 5.56
CA ASN A 39 -1.01 1.86 4.80
C ASN A 39 -1.14 2.29 3.33
N PHE A 40 -2.35 2.21 2.77
CA PHE A 40 -2.66 2.61 1.40
C PHE A 40 -3.34 4.00 1.31
N GLU A 41 -3.55 4.65 2.44
CA GLU A 41 -4.20 5.96 2.47
C GLU A 41 -3.37 6.99 1.69
N GLY A 42 -4.05 7.80 0.88
CA GLY A 42 -3.39 8.76 0.00
C GLY A 42 -2.84 8.20 -1.31
N PHE A 43 -2.93 6.86 -1.54
CA PHE A 43 -2.46 6.26 -2.79
C PHE A 43 -3.59 6.10 -3.81
N ALA A 44 -3.37 6.54 -5.05
CA ALA A 44 -4.38 6.46 -6.11
C ALA A 44 -4.66 5.02 -6.52
N THR A 45 -5.87 4.53 -6.25
CA THR A 45 -6.29 3.16 -6.57
C THR A 45 -6.45 2.89 -8.06
N ASN A 46 -6.66 3.94 -8.88
CA ASN A 46 -6.78 3.86 -10.33
C ASN A 46 -5.45 4.14 -11.03
N SER A 47 -4.34 3.88 -10.38
CA SER A 47 -2.99 4.09 -10.91
C SER A 47 -2.31 2.79 -11.30
N GLY A 48 -1.37 2.90 -12.23
CA GLY A 48 -0.49 1.81 -12.62
C GLY A 48 0.96 2.27 -12.75
N PHE A 49 1.88 1.31 -12.68
CA PHE A 49 3.30 1.56 -12.66
C PHE A 49 4.01 0.64 -13.63
N VAL A 50 4.88 1.21 -14.44
CA VAL A 50 5.72 0.45 -15.38
C VAL A 50 7.18 0.60 -14.94
N ALA A 51 7.86 -0.53 -14.83
CA ALA A 51 9.28 -0.61 -14.55
C ALA A 51 9.98 -1.52 -15.57
N SER A 52 11.27 -1.24 -15.81
CA SER A 52 12.11 -2.04 -16.68
C SER A 52 12.73 -3.21 -15.92
N GLN A 53 12.90 -4.34 -16.61
CA GLN A 53 13.65 -5.48 -16.13
C GLN A 53 14.45 -6.10 -17.28
N ASN A 54 15.46 -6.91 -16.96
CA ASN A 54 16.27 -7.60 -17.97
C ASN A 54 15.41 -8.40 -18.93
N THR A 55 15.74 -8.33 -20.23
CA THR A 55 15.04 -9.11 -21.25
C THR A 55 15.24 -10.62 -21.06
N SER A 56 14.16 -11.40 -21.24
CA SER A 56 14.21 -12.87 -21.21
C SER A 56 14.36 -13.49 -22.59
N GLU A 57 14.20 -12.73 -23.67
CA GLU A 57 14.27 -13.18 -25.05
C GLU A 57 15.25 -12.33 -25.88
N ALA A 58 15.87 -12.97 -26.89
CA ALA A 58 16.72 -12.27 -27.85
C ALA A 58 15.84 -11.67 -28.96
N TYR A 59 16.09 -10.43 -29.37
CA TYR A 59 15.29 -9.77 -30.41
C TYR A 59 16.08 -8.71 -31.17
N LYS A 60 15.87 -8.66 -32.52
CA LYS A 60 16.47 -7.66 -33.43
C LYS A 60 17.98 -7.43 -33.23
N GLY A 61 18.73 -8.50 -33.01
CA GLY A 61 20.19 -8.45 -32.82
C GLY A 61 20.65 -8.22 -31.37
N PHE A 62 19.72 -7.95 -30.46
CA PHE A 62 20.04 -7.88 -29.03
C PHE A 62 19.95 -9.27 -28.39
N ARG A 63 20.88 -9.55 -27.48
CA ARG A 63 20.92 -10.82 -26.76
C ARG A 63 19.95 -10.83 -25.57
N LYS A 64 19.54 -12.01 -25.15
CA LYS A 64 18.85 -12.28 -23.89
C LYS A 64 19.63 -11.72 -22.69
N GLY A 65 18.91 -11.24 -21.67
CA GLY A 65 19.52 -10.70 -20.44
C GLY A 65 20.02 -9.25 -20.59
N ARG A 66 19.62 -8.55 -21.66
CA ARG A 66 19.95 -7.14 -21.83
C ARG A 66 19.25 -6.30 -20.79
N TRP A 67 20.02 -5.44 -20.10
CA TRP A 67 19.45 -4.32 -19.34
C TRP A 67 18.98 -3.22 -20.29
N TRP A 68 17.89 -2.59 -19.96
CA TRP A 68 17.35 -1.43 -20.68
C TRP A 68 16.63 -0.52 -19.67
N ASP A 69 16.51 0.74 -19.97
CA ASP A 69 15.90 1.74 -19.10
C ASP A 69 14.67 2.33 -19.79
N LEU A 70 13.66 2.69 -19.01
CA LEU A 70 12.57 3.54 -19.45
C LEU A 70 13.11 4.96 -19.69
N GLU A 71 12.51 5.68 -20.63
CA GLU A 71 12.87 7.02 -20.98
C GLU A 71 11.69 7.99 -20.83
N LEU A 72 11.97 9.29 -20.72
CA LEU A 72 10.93 10.34 -20.67
C LEU A 72 9.98 10.28 -21.86
N ALA A 73 10.46 9.87 -23.05
CA ALA A 73 9.62 9.70 -24.23
C ALA A 73 8.55 8.62 -24.07
N ASP A 74 8.71 7.69 -23.16
CA ASP A 74 7.71 6.66 -22.87
C ASP A 74 6.49 7.23 -22.16
N LEU A 75 6.64 8.34 -21.43
CA LEU A 75 5.50 9.04 -20.83
C LEU A 75 4.50 9.49 -21.91
N ASP A 76 5.01 10.13 -22.99
CA ASP A 76 4.16 10.60 -24.08
C ASP A 76 3.50 9.43 -24.82
N ARG A 77 4.24 8.32 -24.99
CA ARG A 77 3.71 7.11 -25.63
C ARG A 77 2.56 6.50 -24.85
N VAL A 78 2.71 6.43 -23.51
CA VAL A 78 1.65 5.89 -22.63
C VAL A 78 0.52 6.90 -22.47
N ALA A 79 0.80 8.20 -22.39
CA ALA A 79 -0.23 9.25 -22.34
C ALA A 79 -1.13 9.28 -23.58
N ALA A 80 -0.64 8.83 -24.76
CA ALA A 80 -1.42 8.73 -25.99
C ALA A 80 -2.42 7.55 -25.98
N ILE A 81 -2.34 6.63 -25.03
CA ILE A 81 -3.25 5.49 -24.93
C ILE A 81 -4.60 5.98 -24.40
N GLU A 82 -5.69 5.56 -25.06
CA GLU A 82 -7.04 5.90 -24.63
C GLU A 82 -7.30 5.39 -23.20
N GLY A 83 -7.89 6.26 -22.36
CA GLY A 83 -8.17 5.94 -20.96
C GLY A 83 -7.10 6.42 -19.98
N VAL A 84 -5.89 6.75 -20.41
CA VAL A 84 -4.86 7.36 -19.56
C VAL A 84 -5.20 8.84 -19.34
N ALA A 85 -5.23 9.26 -18.08
CA ALA A 85 -5.48 10.65 -17.68
C ALA A 85 -4.19 11.44 -17.52
N LEU A 86 -3.16 10.79 -16.94
CA LEU A 86 -1.92 11.42 -16.56
C LEU A 86 -0.78 10.41 -16.59
N THR A 87 0.41 10.87 -16.94
CA THR A 87 1.66 10.14 -16.80
C THR A 87 2.68 11.01 -16.06
N THR A 88 3.47 10.42 -15.18
CA THR A 88 4.55 11.13 -14.47
C THR A 88 5.74 10.21 -14.22
N PRO A 89 6.98 10.70 -14.33
CA PRO A 89 8.16 9.90 -14.05
C PRO A 89 8.47 9.87 -12.56
N SER A 90 9.10 8.80 -12.13
CA SER A 90 9.78 8.74 -10.83
C SER A 90 11.18 8.16 -11.02
N ILE A 91 12.17 8.80 -10.40
CA ILE A 91 13.54 8.32 -10.35
C ILE A 91 14.04 8.40 -8.92
N SER A 92 14.73 7.37 -8.45
CA SER A 92 15.14 7.28 -7.05
C SER A 92 16.61 6.92 -6.92
N ARG A 93 17.24 7.43 -5.86
CA ARG A 93 18.61 7.06 -5.48
C ARG A 93 18.60 6.70 -3.99
N TRP A 94 18.96 5.48 -3.72
CA TRP A 94 19.00 4.90 -2.37
C TRP A 94 20.33 5.20 -1.68
N GLY A 95 20.34 5.09 -0.34
CA GLY A 95 21.58 5.23 0.44
C GLY A 95 22.17 6.64 0.41
N GLN A 96 21.33 7.66 0.28
CA GLN A 96 21.80 9.06 0.23
C GLN A 96 21.81 9.65 1.63
N THR A 97 22.99 10.05 2.10
CA THR A 97 23.14 10.66 3.42
C THR A 97 22.73 12.13 3.36
N ALA A 98 21.67 12.47 4.08
CA ALA A 98 21.24 13.82 4.37
C ALA A 98 21.93 14.34 5.64
N VAL A 99 22.39 15.57 5.62
CA VAL A 99 23.11 16.22 6.74
C VAL A 99 22.53 17.60 7.01
N TYR A 100 22.24 17.87 8.27
CA TYR A 100 21.91 19.20 8.77
C TYR A 100 22.64 19.44 10.09
N ASP A 101 23.47 20.43 10.15
CA ASP A 101 24.42 20.67 11.26
C ASP A 101 25.25 19.41 11.60
N GLU A 102 25.10 18.87 12.80
CA GLU A 102 25.79 17.66 13.24
C GLU A 102 24.98 16.36 12.97
N ASN A 103 23.69 16.52 12.61
CA ASN A 103 22.76 15.40 12.43
C ASN A 103 22.87 14.80 11.02
N LYS A 104 22.75 13.48 10.94
CA LYS A 104 22.80 12.72 9.69
C LYS A 104 21.71 11.67 9.64
N TYR A 105 21.15 11.51 8.45
CA TYR A 105 20.15 10.45 8.19
C TYR A 105 20.35 9.85 6.81
N GLU A 106 20.29 8.53 6.70
CA GLU A 106 20.31 7.84 5.42
C GLU A 106 18.89 7.78 4.84
N SER A 107 18.71 8.35 3.65
CA SER A 107 17.41 8.55 3.00
C SER A 107 17.41 8.06 1.57
N VAL A 108 16.20 8.01 1.00
CA VAL A 108 16.00 7.86 -0.45
C VAL A 108 15.69 9.23 -1.02
N ILE A 109 16.47 9.67 -2.03
CA ILE A 109 16.13 10.88 -2.77
C ILE A 109 15.33 10.52 -4.01
N LYS A 110 14.19 11.19 -4.21
CA LYS A 110 13.26 10.97 -5.32
C LYS A 110 13.15 12.21 -6.18
N GLY A 111 13.41 12.05 -7.48
CA GLY A 111 13.16 13.08 -8.49
C GLY A 111 11.78 12.87 -9.09
N ILE A 112 10.90 13.86 -8.93
CA ILE A 112 9.48 13.77 -9.32
C ILE A 112 8.98 15.06 -9.97
N TYR A 113 7.84 14.97 -10.66
CA TYR A 113 7.04 16.11 -11.07
C TYR A 113 5.92 16.43 -10.07
N PRO A 114 5.34 17.64 -10.08
CA PRO A 114 4.22 18.01 -9.21
C PRO A 114 3.00 17.09 -9.34
N GLU A 115 2.79 16.54 -10.54
CA GLU A 115 1.70 15.61 -10.87
C GLU A 115 1.78 14.30 -10.07
N TYR A 116 2.93 13.97 -9.49
CA TYR A 116 3.12 12.82 -8.61
C TYR A 116 2.18 12.84 -7.41
N LEU A 117 1.73 14.02 -6.95
CA LEU A 117 0.72 14.15 -5.90
C LEU A 117 -0.64 13.51 -6.25
N GLN A 118 -0.92 13.28 -7.54
CA GLN A 118 -2.13 12.55 -7.96
C GLN A 118 -1.98 11.02 -7.83
N ILE A 119 -0.77 10.54 -7.61
CA ILE A 119 -0.44 9.14 -7.39
C ILE A 119 -0.33 8.86 -5.90
N GLU A 120 0.44 9.69 -5.21
CA GLU A 120 0.72 9.60 -3.79
C GLU A 120 0.49 10.98 -3.16
N GLU A 121 -0.66 11.13 -2.50
CA GLU A 121 -1.02 12.35 -1.80
C GLU A 121 -0.07 12.58 -0.63
N GLN A 122 0.35 13.83 -0.46
CA GLN A 122 1.29 14.21 0.58
C GLN A 122 0.66 15.25 1.49
N ASP A 123 0.45 14.89 2.75
CA ASP A 123 0.01 15.81 3.78
C ASP A 123 1.16 16.72 4.22
N MET A 124 1.04 18.00 3.93
CA MET A 124 2.08 18.97 4.26
C MET A 124 1.90 19.55 5.65
N THR A 125 2.85 19.28 6.56
CA THR A 125 2.86 19.89 7.90
C THR A 125 3.50 21.27 7.88
N TYR A 126 4.57 21.44 7.09
CA TYR A 126 5.24 22.72 6.89
C TYR A 126 5.39 23.00 5.40
N GLY A 127 5.24 24.29 5.02
CA GLY A 127 5.55 24.78 3.70
C GLY A 127 4.68 24.25 2.57
N ARG A 128 5.29 23.89 1.46
CA ARG A 128 4.64 23.47 0.21
C ARG A 128 5.36 22.31 -0.45
N PHE A 129 4.64 21.62 -1.34
CA PHE A 129 5.25 20.64 -2.24
C PHE A 129 5.98 21.30 -3.42
N ILE A 130 6.69 20.48 -4.20
CA ILE A 130 7.37 20.88 -5.45
C ILE A 130 6.32 21.39 -6.44
N ASN A 131 6.64 22.45 -7.15
CA ASN A 131 5.78 23.07 -8.15
C ASN A 131 6.46 23.20 -9.54
N ASN A 132 5.68 23.63 -10.53
CA ASN A 132 6.16 23.75 -11.92
C ASN A 132 7.32 24.75 -12.09
N VAL A 133 7.38 25.79 -11.25
CA VAL A 133 8.50 26.76 -11.30
C VAL A 133 9.80 26.09 -10.86
N ASP A 134 9.74 25.24 -9.82
CA ASP A 134 10.89 24.49 -9.34
C ASP A 134 11.43 23.53 -10.42
N ILE A 135 10.52 22.93 -11.21
CA ILE A 135 10.87 22.06 -12.36
C ILE A 135 11.52 22.88 -13.47
N HIS A 136 10.87 23.98 -13.92
CA HIS A 136 11.36 24.77 -15.03
C HIS A 136 12.74 25.37 -14.76
N GLU A 137 12.94 25.89 -13.57
CA GLU A 137 14.21 26.52 -13.18
C GLU A 137 15.23 25.51 -12.64
N SER A 138 14.84 24.25 -12.50
CA SER A 138 15.66 23.19 -11.86
C SER A 138 16.20 23.65 -10.51
N ARG A 139 15.33 24.19 -9.67
CA ARG A 139 15.68 24.73 -8.36
C ARG A 139 16.24 23.63 -7.45
N LYS A 140 17.28 23.95 -6.70
CA LYS A 140 17.80 23.05 -5.66
C LYS A 140 16.96 23.18 -4.39
N VAL A 141 15.72 22.75 -4.48
CA VAL A 141 14.76 22.70 -3.37
C VAL A 141 14.39 21.25 -3.07
N CYS A 142 13.95 21.00 -1.84
CA CYS A 142 13.49 19.67 -1.44
C CYS A 142 12.29 19.73 -0.49
N VAL A 143 11.51 18.67 -0.52
CA VAL A 143 10.50 18.34 0.49
C VAL A 143 11.01 17.12 1.24
N ILE A 144 10.98 17.16 2.57
CA ILE A 144 11.49 16.09 3.43
C ILE A 144 10.32 15.32 4.07
N GLY A 145 10.48 14.00 4.18
CA GLY A 145 9.52 13.16 4.90
C GLY A 145 9.67 13.27 6.42
N LYS A 146 8.67 12.82 7.16
CA LYS A 146 8.57 12.92 8.62
C LYS A 146 9.79 12.36 9.36
N ARG A 147 10.26 11.16 9.00
CA ARG A 147 11.44 10.54 9.65
C ARG A 147 12.74 11.29 9.36
N VAL A 148 12.88 11.84 8.15
CA VAL A 148 14.01 12.70 7.81
C VAL A 148 14.01 13.96 8.67
N TYR A 149 12.82 14.58 8.83
CA TYR A 149 12.64 15.74 9.70
C TYR A 149 12.99 15.44 11.15
N GLU A 150 12.41 14.39 11.74
CA GLU A 150 12.64 13.98 13.14
C GLU A 150 14.12 13.66 13.44
N SER A 151 14.85 13.19 12.41
CA SER A 151 16.27 12.84 12.54
C SER A 151 17.22 14.03 12.38
N LEU A 152 16.84 15.03 11.60
CA LEU A 152 17.71 16.16 11.27
C LEU A 152 17.41 17.42 12.08
N PHE A 153 16.15 17.68 12.41
CA PHE A 153 15.66 18.90 13.06
C PHE A 153 15.15 18.62 14.47
N GLN A 154 15.04 19.68 15.26
CA GLN A 154 14.42 19.58 16.59
C GLN A 154 12.89 19.56 16.44
N GLU A 155 12.21 18.91 17.39
CA GLU A 155 10.76 18.85 17.42
C GLU A 155 10.14 20.25 17.50
N GLY A 156 9.21 20.56 16.57
CA GLY A 156 8.55 21.85 16.47
C GLY A 156 9.36 22.94 15.74
N GLU A 157 10.56 22.64 15.28
CA GLU A 157 11.38 23.55 14.49
C GLU A 157 10.89 23.62 13.05
N ASP A 158 10.60 24.82 12.53
CA ASP A 158 10.23 24.98 11.10
C ASP A 158 11.47 24.73 10.20
N PRO A 159 11.44 23.68 9.34
CA PRO A 159 12.54 23.37 8.46
C PRO A 159 12.56 24.26 7.20
N CYS A 160 11.46 24.96 6.88
CA CYS A 160 11.35 25.71 5.64
C CYS A 160 12.35 26.87 5.55
N GLY A 161 12.98 26.98 4.38
CA GLY A 161 14.02 27.99 4.13
C GLY A 161 15.43 27.58 4.56
N LYS A 162 15.58 26.53 5.37
CA LYS A 162 16.89 26.00 5.78
C LYS A 162 17.49 25.13 4.68
N TYR A 163 18.80 24.88 4.77
CA TYR A 163 19.52 24.09 3.79
C TYR A 163 19.99 22.78 4.40
N ILE A 164 19.67 21.68 3.76
CA ILE A 164 20.24 20.37 4.06
C ILE A 164 21.21 19.97 2.96
N GLN A 165 22.26 19.25 3.32
CA GLN A 165 23.20 18.69 2.36
C GLN A 165 22.84 17.23 2.10
N VAL A 166 22.60 16.87 0.84
CA VAL A 166 22.37 15.47 0.46
C VAL A 166 23.44 15.07 -0.54
N ASN A 167 24.26 14.10 -0.17
CA ASN A 167 25.38 13.62 -0.98
C ASN A 167 26.29 14.77 -1.51
N GLY A 168 26.60 15.73 -0.66
CA GLY A 168 27.46 16.88 -1.00
C GLY A 168 26.76 18.04 -1.71
N ILE A 169 25.48 17.93 -2.05
CA ILE A 169 24.69 18.98 -2.71
C ILE A 169 23.73 19.62 -1.71
N TYR A 170 23.72 20.95 -1.66
CA TYR A 170 22.81 21.70 -0.81
C TYR A 170 21.46 21.90 -1.47
N TYR A 171 20.38 21.55 -0.72
CA TYR A 171 18.99 21.76 -1.10
C TYR A 171 18.30 22.61 -0.04
N GLN A 172 17.53 23.60 -0.47
CA GLN A 172 16.68 24.37 0.42
C GLN A 172 15.39 23.59 0.70
N VAL A 173 15.07 23.39 1.97
CA VAL A 173 13.82 22.77 2.38
C VAL A 173 12.68 23.75 2.11
N VAL A 174 11.69 23.35 1.30
CA VAL A 174 10.49 24.12 0.99
C VAL A 174 9.22 23.55 1.60
N GLY A 175 9.31 22.35 2.14
CA GLY A 175 8.20 21.71 2.83
C GLY A 175 8.61 20.45 3.55
N MET A 176 7.72 20.01 4.46
CA MET A 176 7.82 18.74 5.20
C MET A 176 6.49 18.02 5.09
N SER A 177 6.55 16.78 4.63
CA SER A 177 5.39 15.89 4.53
C SER A 177 5.29 14.99 5.77
N SER A 178 4.07 14.91 6.32
CA SER A 178 3.72 14.01 7.41
C SER A 178 2.96 12.76 6.95
N SER A 179 2.82 12.54 5.64
CA SER A 179 2.11 11.38 5.11
C SER A 179 2.63 10.08 5.75
N GLU A 180 1.75 9.38 6.43
CA GLU A 180 2.07 8.14 7.17
C GLU A 180 1.83 6.87 6.33
N GLY A 181 1.39 7.00 5.09
CA GLY A 181 1.21 5.88 4.16
C GLY A 181 2.51 5.08 4.05
N ASN A 182 2.47 3.81 4.46
CA ASN A 182 3.64 2.93 4.43
C ASN A 182 3.93 2.37 3.03
N ILE A 183 2.99 2.53 2.10
CA ILE A 183 3.15 2.10 0.71
C ILE A 183 3.46 3.31 -0.13
N SER A 184 4.67 3.34 -0.62
CA SER A 184 5.18 4.33 -1.55
C SER A 184 6.05 3.64 -2.58
N LEU A 185 6.07 4.18 -3.78
CA LEU A 185 6.95 3.70 -4.84
C LEU A 185 8.40 4.03 -4.51
N ASN A 186 9.26 3.03 -4.60
CA ASN A 186 10.70 3.20 -4.40
C ASN A 186 11.09 3.78 -3.04
N GLY A 187 10.58 3.20 -1.95
CA GLY A 187 10.92 3.57 -0.58
C GLY A 187 9.83 4.34 0.14
N GLN A 188 9.82 4.27 1.46
CA GLN A 188 8.80 4.90 2.30
C GLN A 188 8.82 6.43 2.16
N GLY A 189 7.65 7.04 1.99
CA GLY A 189 7.50 8.49 1.88
C GLY A 189 8.09 9.24 3.08
N THR A 190 7.91 8.71 4.27
CA THR A 190 8.45 9.26 5.52
C THR A 190 9.99 9.33 5.55
N GLU A 191 10.69 8.43 4.85
CA GLU A 191 12.15 8.35 4.77
C GLU A 191 12.71 9.01 3.51
N SER A 192 11.84 9.58 2.68
CA SER A 192 12.20 10.11 1.37
C SER A 192 12.46 11.62 1.41
N ILE A 193 13.32 12.05 0.50
CA ILE A 193 13.55 13.45 0.16
C ILE A 193 13.14 13.65 -1.29
N TYR A 194 12.12 14.45 -1.52
CA TYR A 194 11.62 14.75 -2.85
C TYR A 194 12.30 16.00 -3.41
N ILE A 195 12.81 15.92 -4.63
CA ILE A 195 13.41 17.05 -5.37
C ILE A 195 12.77 17.16 -6.75
N PRO A 196 12.85 18.34 -7.41
CA PRO A 196 12.40 18.48 -8.79
C PRO A 196 13.10 17.48 -9.71
N PHE A 197 12.36 16.80 -10.59
CA PHE A 197 12.93 15.81 -11.53
C PHE A 197 14.08 16.40 -12.36
N THR A 198 13.91 17.61 -12.87
CA THR A 198 14.97 18.32 -13.64
C THR A 198 16.20 18.64 -12.82
N THR A 199 16.05 18.85 -11.51
CA THR A 199 17.18 18.99 -10.59
C THR A 199 17.89 17.65 -10.41
N MET A 200 17.13 16.56 -10.29
CA MET A 200 17.69 15.20 -10.24
C MET A 200 18.51 14.90 -11.50
N GLN A 201 17.95 15.20 -12.68
CA GLN A 201 18.66 15.01 -13.96
C GLN A 201 20.03 15.68 -13.97
N LYS A 202 20.09 16.95 -13.54
CA LYS A 202 21.34 17.75 -13.54
C LYS A 202 22.30 17.32 -12.43
N ALA A 203 21.78 17.05 -11.24
CA ALA A 203 22.61 16.77 -10.07
C ALA A 203 23.24 15.36 -10.12
N TYR A 204 22.53 14.39 -10.67
CA TYR A 204 22.94 12.98 -10.71
C TYR A 204 23.30 12.48 -12.12
N ASN A 205 23.26 13.36 -13.12
CA ASN A 205 23.59 13.06 -14.52
C ASN A 205 22.86 11.82 -15.07
N VAL A 206 21.57 11.71 -14.78
CA VAL A 206 20.76 10.55 -15.16
C VAL A 206 20.18 10.62 -16.57
N GLY A 207 20.39 11.74 -17.28
CA GLY A 207 19.89 11.93 -18.65
C GLY A 207 18.37 11.91 -18.72
N ASN A 208 17.83 11.21 -19.71
CA ASN A 208 16.39 11.06 -19.92
C ASN A 208 15.83 9.75 -19.35
N THR A 209 16.63 8.97 -18.61
CA THR A 209 16.17 7.72 -18.03
C THR A 209 15.27 7.96 -16.83
N ILE A 210 14.31 7.05 -16.64
CA ILE A 210 13.42 7.03 -15.50
C ILE A 210 13.39 5.61 -14.92
N ASP A 211 13.21 5.48 -13.59
CA ASP A 211 13.14 4.17 -12.96
C ASP A 211 11.74 3.58 -13.08
N ILE A 212 10.72 4.44 -12.86
CA ILE A 212 9.31 4.05 -12.92
C ILE A 212 8.54 5.11 -13.73
N LEU A 213 7.71 4.62 -14.65
CA LEU A 213 6.65 5.38 -15.29
C LEU A 213 5.37 5.15 -14.50
N CYS A 214 4.84 6.21 -13.90
CA CYS A 214 3.58 6.19 -13.18
C CYS A 214 2.49 6.77 -14.07
N PHE A 215 1.29 6.20 -14.01
CA PHE A 215 0.14 6.72 -14.75
C PHE A 215 -1.14 6.56 -13.95
N VAL A 216 -2.11 7.43 -14.23
CA VAL A 216 -3.46 7.42 -13.63
C VAL A 216 -4.48 7.25 -14.74
N MET A 217 -5.49 6.42 -14.51
CA MET A 217 -6.58 6.19 -15.44
C MET A 217 -7.70 7.22 -15.29
N LYS A 218 -8.38 7.52 -16.39
CA LYS A 218 -9.63 8.29 -16.34
C LYS A 218 -10.72 7.51 -15.60
N PRO A 219 -11.67 8.19 -14.96
CA PRO A 219 -12.81 7.52 -14.34
C PRO A 219 -13.52 6.56 -15.29
N GLY A 220 -13.76 5.33 -14.85
CA GLY A 220 -14.42 4.28 -15.62
C GLY A 220 -13.50 3.40 -16.49
N TYR A 221 -12.22 3.70 -16.57
CA TYR A 221 -11.22 2.86 -17.20
C TYR A 221 -10.43 2.08 -16.14
N LYS A 222 -10.08 0.82 -16.47
CA LYS A 222 -9.27 -0.04 -15.62
C LYS A 222 -7.85 -0.19 -16.16
N VAL A 223 -6.86 -0.24 -15.27
CA VAL A 223 -5.46 -0.48 -15.65
C VAL A 223 -5.34 -1.80 -16.42
N SER A 224 -5.99 -2.86 -15.93
CA SER A 224 -5.99 -4.19 -16.55
C SER A 224 -6.47 -4.20 -18.02
N SER A 225 -7.33 -3.25 -18.42
CA SER A 225 -7.83 -3.15 -19.79
C SER A 225 -6.80 -2.65 -20.81
N ILE A 226 -5.77 -1.95 -20.35
CA ILE A 226 -4.73 -1.34 -21.22
C ILE A 226 -3.33 -1.92 -20.99
N GLU A 227 -3.18 -2.85 -20.07
CA GLU A 227 -1.91 -3.48 -19.70
C GLU A 227 -1.16 -4.03 -20.91
N GLU A 228 -1.84 -4.84 -21.75
CA GLU A 228 -1.28 -5.42 -22.96
C GLU A 228 -0.86 -4.33 -23.97
N THR A 229 -1.64 -3.26 -24.06
CA THR A 229 -1.33 -2.13 -24.97
C THR A 229 -0.10 -1.37 -24.51
N ILE A 230 0.01 -1.07 -23.21
CA ILE A 230 1.21 -0.44 -22.63
C ILE A 230 2.43 -1.33 -22.87
N GLY A 231 2.33 -2.62 -22.53
CA GLY A 231 3.42 -3.58 -22.72
C GLY A 231 3.90 -3.63 -24.17
N ARG A 232 2.98 -3.64 -25.14
CA ARG A 232 3.30 -3.64 -26.56
C ARG A 232 4.00 -2.35 -26.99
N VAL A 233 3.47 -1.17 -26.63
CA VAL A 233 4.02 0.13 -27.00
C VAL A 233 5.45 0.30 -26.47
N ILE A 234 5.68 -0.06 -25.22
CA ILE A 234 7.01 0.02 -24.58
C ILE A 234 7.98 -0.98 -25.23
N LYS A 235 7.57 -2.24 -25.40
CA LYS A 235 8.43 -3.27 -26.01
C LYS A 235 8.84 -2.91 -27.43
N GLU A 236 7.93 -2.35 -28.23
CA GLU A 236 8.21 -1.90 -29.59
C GLU A 236 9.24 -0.76 -29.61
N ALA A 237 9.06 0.23 -28.74
CA ALA A 237 9.96 1.38 -28.63
C ALA A 237 11.39 0.99 -28.24
N HIS A 238 11.55 -0.01 -27.38
CA HIS A 238 12.83 -0.45 -26.84
C HIS A 238 13.43 -1.68 -27.51
N TYR A 239 12.88 -2.13 -28.67
CA TYR A 239 13.32 -3.31 -29.38
C TYR A 239 13.36 -4.56 -28.50
N ILE A 240 12.28 -4.80 -27.77
CA ILE A 240 12.06 -5.97 -26.93
C ILE A 240 11.15 -6.95 -27.65
N HIS A 241 11.38 -8.26 -27.46
CA HIS A 241 10.53 -9.28 -28.08
C HIS A 241 9.07 -9.14 -27.62
N PRO A 242 8.06 -9.17 -28.51
CA PRO A 242 6.66 -8.99 -28.16
C PRO A 242 6.19 -9.95 -27.05
N ASP A 243 6.65 -11.21 -27.10
CA ASP A 243 6.27 -12.25 -26.13
C ASP A 243 7.14 -12.27 -24.86
N ASP A 244 8.10 -11.36 -24.73
CA ASP A 244 8.90 -11.24 -23.49
C ASP A 244 8.02 -10.72 -22.34
N LYS A 245 7.70 -11.61 -21.40
CA LYS A 245 6.85 -11.28 -20.25
C LYS A 245 7.62 -10.71 -19.07
N GLN A 246 8.95 -10.77 -19.12
CA GLN A 246 9.79 -10.35 -18.01
C GLN A 246 10.29 -8.92 -18.16
N ALA A 247 10.56 -8.49 -19.39
CA ALA A 247 11.26 -7.23 -19.64
C ALA A 247 10.51 -5.98 -19.16
N VAL A 248 9.19 -6.00 -19.19
CA VAL A 248 8.32 -4.91 -18.73
C VAL A 248 7.48 -5.41 -17.57
N ILE A 249 7.67 -4.80 -16.40
CA ILE A 249 6.84 -5.07 -15.23
C ILE A 249 5.75 -4.00 -15.21
N LEU A 250 4.50 -4.43 -15.20
CA LEU A 250 3.36 -3.56 -14.97
C LEU A 250 2.72 -3.95 -13.64
N ILE A 251 2.53 -2.98 -12.78
CA ILE A 251 1.88 -3.13 -11.48
C ILE A 251 0.58 -2.34 -11.53
N ASP A 252 -0.53 -3.04 -11.33
CA ASP A 252 -1.86 -2.47 -11.21
C ASP A 252 -2.19 -2.27 -9.72
N ALA A 253 -2.36 -1.00 -9.31
CA ALA A 253 -2.72 -0.70 -7.94
C ALA A 253 -4.11 -1.25 -7.57
N GLU A 254 -5.11 -1.18 -8.49
CA GLU A 254 -6.46 -1.72 -8.26
C GLU A 254 -6.42 -3.23 -7.99
N GLU A 255 -5.58 -3.98 -8.72
CA GLU A 255 -5.43 -5.42 -8.50
C GLU A 255 -4.83 -5.72 -7.13
N LEU A 256 -3.80 -4.99 -6.70
CA LEU A 256 -3.21 -5.14 -5.38
C LEU A 256 -4.24 -4.87 -4.27
N PHE A 257 -5.01 -3.79 -4.37
CA PHE A 257 -6.09 -3.48 -3.43
C PHE A 257 -7.16 -4.58 -3.39
N SER A 258 -7.57 -5.04 -4.57
CA SER A 258 -8.59 -6.09 -4.69
C SER A 258 -8.14 -7.42 -4.10
N MET A 259 -6.86 -7.78 -4.24
CA MET A 259 -6.27 -8.97 -3.59
C MET A 259 -6.40 -8.90 -2.07
N VAL A 260 -6.07 -7.72 -1.48
CA VAL A 260 -6.20 -7.50 -0.04
C VAL A 260 -7.66 -7.59 0.40
N ASP A 261 -8.58 -6.93 -0.29
CA ASP A 261 -10.00 -6.99 0.04
C ASP A 261 -10.57 -8.42 -0.07
N ASN A 262 -10.22 -9.17 -1.11
CA ASN A 262 -10.63 -10.56 -1.30
C ASN A 262 -10.10 -11.48 -0.19
N LEU A 263 -8.88 -11.25 0.28
CA LEU A 263 -8.32 -11.97 1.41
C LEU A 263 -9.15 -11.75 2.69
N PHE A 264 -9.53 -10.49 2.98
CA PHE A 264 -10.38 -10.18 4.13
C PHE A 264 -11.81 -10.69 4.01
N ILE A 265 -12.37 -10.73 2.80
CA ILE A 265 -13.65 -11.40 2.53
C ILE A 265 -13.54 -12.89 2.86
N GLY A 266 -12.47 -13.56 2.44
CA GLY A 266 -12.21 -14.96 2.76
C GLY A 266 -12.09 -15.21 4.27
N ILE A 267 -11.33 -14.41 4.99
CA ILE A 267 -11.19 -14.47 6.45
C ILE A 267 -12.55 -14.26 7.12
N SER A 268 -13.34 -13.31 6.64
CA SER A 268 -14.67 -13.01 7.17
C SER A 268 -15.63 -14.20 7.01
N ILE A 269 -15.67 -14.82 5.83
CA ILE A 269 -16.48 -16.02 5.57
C ILE A 269 -16.08 -17.16 6.51
N LEU A 270 -14.78 -17.39 6.68
CA LEU A 270 -14.26 -18.44 7.55
C LEU A 270 -14.64 -18.18 9.02
N THR A 271 -14.53 -16.93 9.46
CA THR A 271 -14.92 -16.50 10.81
C THR A 271 -16.42 -16.74 11.07
N TRP A 272 -17.29 -16.37 10.11
CA TRP A 272 -18.71 -16.62 10.20
C TRP A 272 -19.03 -18.12 10.24
N MET A 273 -18.35 -18.93 9.44
CA MET A 273 -18.53 -20.38 9.40
C MET A 273 -18.17 -21.03 10.75
N VAL A 274 -17.04 -20.66 11.33
CA VAL A 274 -16.59 -21.13 12.65
C VAL A 274 -17.54 -20.64 13.73
N GLY A 275 -17.95 -19.37 13.68
CA GLY A 275 -18.86 -18.76 14.65
C GLY A 275 -20.24 -19.43 14.67
N LEU A 276 -20.83 -19.64 13.51
CA LEU A 276 -22.11 -20.36 13.41
C LEU A 276 -21.98 -21.81 13.89
N GLY A 277 -20.89 -22.49 13.54
CA GLY A 277 -20.60 -23.84 14.00
C GLY A 277 -20.51 -23.95 15.54
N THR A 278 -19.79 -23.00 16.17
CA THR A 278 -19.67 -22.98 17.64
C THR A 278 -20.97 -22.62 18.34
N LEU A 279 -21.79 -21.71 17.79
CA LEU A 279 -23.12 -21.40 18.32
C LEU A 279 -24.07 -22.58 18.21
N LEU A 280 -24.07 -23.29 17.08
CA LEU A 280 -24.86 -24.50 16.89
C LEU A 280 -24.44 -25.60 17.88
N ALA A 281 -23.16 -25.84 18.04
CA ALA A 281 -22.63 -26.81 19.00
C ALA A 281 -23.04 -26.45 20.44
N GLY A 282 -22.98 -25.16 20.79
CA GLY A 282 -23.43 -24.64 22.08
C GLY A 282 -24.95 -24.84 22.28
N ALA A 283 -25.76 -24.54 21.28
CA ALA A 283 -27.21 -24.73 21.32
C ALA A 283 -27.59 -26.22 21.50
N ILE A 284 -26.93 -27.13 20.78
CA ILE A 284 -27.12 -28.58 20.92
C ILE A 284 -26.73 -29.04 22.33
N GLY A 285 -25.60 -28.52 22.86
CA GLY A 285 -25.15 -28.82 24.22
C GLY A 285 -26.16 -28.39 25.29
N VAL A 286 -26.67 -27.16 25.19
CA VAL A 286 -27.73 -26.65 26.09
C VAL A 286 -29.01 -27.44 25.96
N SER A 287 -29.47 -27.75 24.73
CA SER A 287 -30.65 -28.55 24.45
C SER A 287 -30.55 -29.93 25.07
N ASN A 288 -29.40 -30.60 24.95
CA ASN A 288 -29.15 -31.92 25.52
C ASN A 288 -29.21 -31.89 27.06
N ILE A 289 -28.66 -30.86 27.71
CA ILE A 289 -28.76 -30.70 29.17
C ILE A 289 -30.20 -30.47 29.60
N MET A 290 -30.94 -29.61 28.90
CA MET A 290 -32.36 -29.35 29.19
C MET A 290 -33.22 -30.61 29.06
N MET A 291 -32.97 -31.40 28.02
CA MET A 291 -33.69 -32.65 27.79
C MET A 291 -33.49 -33.67 28.94
N VAL A 292 -32.25 -33.81 29.41
CA VAL A 292 -31.92 -34.68 30.57
C VAL A 292 -32.57 -34.14 31.84
N THR A 293 -32.48 -32.82 32.08
CA THR A 293 -33.08 -32.20 33.26
C THR A 293 -34.61 -32.35 33.32
N VAL A 294 -35.27 -32.17 32.17
CA VAL A 294 -36.71 -32.36 32.05
C VAL A 294 -37.08 -33.85 32.30
N LYS A 295 -36.32 -34.79 31.76
CA LYS A 295 -36.52 -36.23 31.93
C LYS A 295 -36.36 -36.66 33.40
N GLU A 296 -35.37 -36.11 34.12
CA GLU A 296 -35.15 -36.35 35.56
C GLU A 296 -36.30 -35.79 36.43
N ARG A 297 -36.96 -34.70 35.97
CA ARG A 297 -38.07 -34.06 36.70
C ARG A 297 -39.48 -34.43 36.18
N THR A 298 -39.59 -35.37 35.24
CA THR A 298 -40.84 -35.71 34.59
C THR A 298 -41.90 -36.15 35.63
N THR A 299 -41.51 -36.94 36.65
CA THR A 299 -42.39 -37.37 37.72
C THR A 299 -42.86 -36.22 38.61
N GLU A 300 -41.98 -35.31 38.97
CA GLU A 300 -42.30 -34.11 39.77
C GLU A 300 -43.23 -33.15 39.00
N ILE A 301 -42.99 -32.95 37.74
CA ILE A 301 -43.82 -32.13 36.84
C ILE A 301 -45.20 -32.79 36.67
N GLY A 302 -45.22 -34.11 36.49
CA GLY A 302 -46.48 -34.88 36.40
C GLY A 302 -47.37 -34.80 37.64
N ILE A 303 -46.73 -34.88 38.82
CA ILE A 303 -47.47 -34.77 40.11
C ILE A 303 -47.97 -33.31 40.27
N ARG A 304 -47.19 -32.32 40.04
CA ARG A 304 -47.61 -30.89 40.12
C ARG A 304 -48.78 -30.59 39.17
N ARG A 305 -48.74 -31.14 37.95
CA ARG A 305 -49.82 -30.96 36.95
C ARG A 305 -51.09 -31.72 37.30
N ALA A 306 -50.99 -32.79 38.07
CA ALA A 306 -52.19 -33.58 38.53
C ALA A 306 -52.87 -32.97 39.76
N ILE A 307 -52.14 -32.19 40.56
CA ILE A 307 -52.64 -31.58 41.80
C ILE A 307 -53.17 -30.13 41.53
N GLY A 308 -52.91 -29.54 40.33
CA GLY A 308 -53.24 -28.15 39.96
C GLY A 308 -51.99 -27.33 40.07
#